data_45d897ae5a6107186b00e4994488258c
#
_entry.id   45d897ae5a6107186b00e4994488258c
#
_cell.length_a   1.000
_cell.length_b   1.000
_cell.length_c   1.000
_cell.angle_alpha   90.00
_cell.angle_beta   90.00
_cell.angle_gamma   90.00
#
_symmetry.space_group_name_H-M   'P 1'
#
loop_
_entity.id
_entity.type
_entity.pdbx_description
1 polymer ?
#
loop_
_entity_poly.entity_id
_entity_poly.type
_entity_poly.pdbx_seq_one_letter_code
_entity_poly.pdbx_strand_id
1 'polypeptide(L)'
;MAELVTFGEAMVRLAPPDFMRLEQTHTLDVKIGGGEYNVAVAASRLGMSSSFVSRLTDNPLGRMIANKAREHGVDTSHIVWTKEDRAGLYFVEFGAKPRASSVLYDRKNSAISNIEPGMVNWDAVFAGAKFYHVSGITPALSASAADTTKESLQKAKEHGVTVSVDLNYRAKLWSEEEAQACMTELMQYTDILITTEEDTERVFKITGQNYEEVARKLRDRFGFTAVAITLRETMSVWRNNWSAIVLYDGKIHTAPTYEVEIVDRVGGGDSFSAGFLYGFAKGDVDYAVRFGVAYSALKHSIPGDLNWATKAEAEALMKSEGNLRIVR
;
A
#
# COMPACT_ATOMS: atom_id res chain seq x y z
N MET A 1 -7.64 10.41 18.14
CA MET A 1 -8.20 9.21 17.50
C MET A 1 -7.81 9.26 16.02
N ALA A 2 -7.35 8.17 15.45
CA ALA A 2 -6.91 8.12 14.07
C ALA A 2 -8.11 8.09 13.12
N GLU A 3 -8.04 8.86 12.04
CA GLU A 3 -9.04 8.84 10.97
C GLU A 3 -8.84 7.64 10.02
N LEU A 4 -7.58 7.28 9.77
CA LEU A 4 -7.18 6.10 9.01
C LEU A 4 -6.38 5.14 9.90
N VAL A 5 -6.81 3.90 9.97
CA VAL A 5 -6.06 2.79 10.58
C VAL A 5 -5.49 1.93 9.48
N THR A 6 -4.25 1.49 9.62
CA THR A 6 -3.63 0.50 8.73
C THR A 6 -3.05 -0.66 9.54
N PHE A 7 -3.08 -1.88 8.98
CA PHE A 7 -2.55 -3.07 9.64
C PHE A 7 -1.72 -3.90 8.68
N GLY A 8 -0.45 -4.14 9.02
CA GLY A 8 0.40 -4.95 8.18
C GLY A 8 1.87 -5.02 8.61
N GLU A 9 2.72 -5.49 7.69
CA GLU A 9 4.14 -5.64 7.93
C GLU A 9 4.91 -4.36 7.61
N ALA A 10 5.85 -4.04 8.50
CA ALA A 10 6.92 -3.10 8.22
C ALA A 10 8.29 -3.78 8.36
N MET A 11 9.17 -3.48 7.44
CA MET A 11 10.51 -4.10 7.34
C MET A 11 11.59 -3.03 7.27
N VAL A 12 12.80 -3.42 7.65
CA VAL A 12 14.00 -2.62 7.35
C VAL A 12 14.42 -2.93 5.91
N ARG A 13 14.47 -1.89 5.08
CA ARG A 13 14.99 -1.94 3.72
C ARG A 13 16.46 -1.60 3.72
N LEU A 14 17.23 -2.40 3.02
CA LEU A 14 18.66 -2.26 2.81
C LEU A 14 18.95 -2.18 1.31
N ALA A 15 19.66 -1.16 0.86
CA ALA A 15 20.00 -1.00 -0.54
C ALA A 15 21.47 -0.59 -0.70
N PRO A 16 22.24 -1.23 -1.59
CA PRO A 16 23.55 -0.71 -1.95
C PRO A 16 23.41 0.66 -2.61
N PRO A 17 24.42 1.52 -2.52
CA PRO A 17 24.42 2.81 -3.20
C PRO A 17 24.29 2.65 -4.72
N ASP A 18 23.63 3.61 -5.36
CA ASP A 18 23.50 3.71 -6.82
C ASP A 18 23.01 2.41 -7.47
N PHE A 19 23.80 1.86 -8.38
CA PHE A 19 23.51 0.64 -9.13
C PHE A 19 24.46 -0.53 -8.75
N MET A 20 25.11 -0.43 -7.58
CA MET A 20 25.98 -1.50 -7.09
C MET A 20 25.18 -2.77 -6.79
N ARG A 21 25.84 -3.91 -6.92
CA ARG A 21 25.30 -5.18 -6.43
C ARG A 21 25.53 -5.33 -4.94
N LEU A 22 24.72 -6.12 -4.27
CA LEU A 22 24.91 -6.46 -2.86
C LEU A 22 26.28 -7.07 -2.60
N GLU A 23 26.79 -7.87 -3.54
CA GLU A 23 28.12 -8.50 -3.46
C GLU A 23 29.30 -7.52 -3.61
N GLN A 24 29.06 -6.32 -4.14
CA GLN A 24 30.10 -5.31 -4.39
C GLN A 24 30.22 -4.29 -3.26
N THR A 25 29.15 -4.10 -2.50
CA THR A 25 29.06 -2.98 -1.56
C THR A 25 29.66 -3.30 -0.21
N HIS A 26 30.17 -2.27 0.46
CA HIS A 26 30.57 -2.29 1.87
C HIS A 26 29.67 -1.42 2.74
N THR A 27 28.66 -0.76 2.17
CA THR A 27 27.71 0.12 2.85
C THR A 27 26.30 -0.13 2.30
N LEU A 28 25.31 0.05 3.14
CA LEU A 28 23.89 -0.07 2.75
C LEU A 28 23.12 1.15 3.24
N ASP A 29 22.33 1.73 2.38
CA ASP A 29 21.28 2.68 2.77
C ASP A 29 20.20 1.95 3.55
N VAL A 30 19.88 2.46 4.74
CA VAL A 30 18.86 1.92 5.63
C VAL A 30 17.59 2.78 5.52
N LYS A 31 16.49 2.16 5.11
CA LYS A 31 15.17 2.77 5.04
C LYS A 31 14.12 1.84 5.68
N ILE A 32 12.93 2.35 5.89
CA ILE A 32 11.81 1.55 6.38
C ILE A 32 10.73 1.55 5.31
N GLY A 33 10.09 0.39 5.11
CA GLY A 33 8.98 0.24 4.18
C GLY A 33 8.08 -0.93 4.56
N GLY A 34 6.90 -0.92 3.94
CA GLY A 34 5.84 -1.90 4.10
C GLY A 34 4.56 -1.32 3.52
N GLY A 35 3.72 -2.10 2.87
CA GLY A 35 2.56 -1.59 2.15
C GLY A 35 1.70 -0.67 3.03
N GLU A 36 1.11 -1.22 4.05
CA GLU A 36 0.21 -0.51 4.97
C GLU A 36 0.94 0.55 5.81
N TYR A 37 2.22 0.33 6.09
CA TYR A 37 3.08 1.32 6.74
C TYR A 37 3.28 2.56 5.87
N ASN A 38 3.56 2.34 4.57
CA ASN A 38 3.73 3.42 3.60
C ASN A 38 2.43 4.22 3.43
N VAL A 39 1.27 3.53 3.43
CA VAL A 39 -0.07 4.17 3.38
C VAL A 39 -0.30 5.04 4.62
N ALA A 40 -0.01 4.55 5.83
CA ALA A 40 -0.16 5.32 7.06
C ALA A 40 0.70 6.58 7.06
N VAL A 41 1.98 6.46 6.68
CA VAL A 41 2.91 7.59 6.58
C VAL A 41 2.45 8.60 5.54
N ALA A 42 2.07 8.14 4.35
CA ALA A 42 1.62 9.01 3.27
C ALA A 42 0.34 9.77 3.66
N ALA A 43 -0.63 9.11 4.27
CA ALA A 43 -1.87 9.72 4.76
C ALA A 43 -1.59 10.79 5.84
N SER A 44 -0.71 10.48 6.81
CA SER A 44 -0.31 11.44 7.84
C SER A 44 0.33 12.69 7.24
N ARG A 45 1.21 12.52 6.26
CA ARG A 45 1.86 13.64 5.54
C ARG A 45 0.87 14.50 4.73
N LEU A 46 -0.25 13.92 4.31
CA LEU A 46 -1.35 14.66 3.68
C LEU A 46 -2.26 15.38 4.69
N GLY A 47 -2.03 15.19 6.00
CA GLY A 47 -2.80 15.81 7.08
C GLY A 47 -3.98 14.99 7.58
N MET A 48 -4.08 13.72 7.18
CA MET A 48 -5.05 12.75 7.70
C MET A 48 -4.46 12.06 8.92
N SER A 49 -5.09 12.14 10.08
CA SER A 49 -4.56 11.43 11.26
C SER A 49 -4.57 9.92 11.02
N SER A 50 -3.42 9.27 11.19
CA SER A 50 -3.26 7.85 10.89
C SER A 50 -2.67 7.06 12.05
N SER A 51 -3.02 5.78 12.14
CA SER A 51 -2.46 4.81 13.07
C SER A 51 -1.97 3.59 12.31
N PHE A 52 -0.81 3.08 12.68
CA PHE A 52 -0.24 1.85 12.14
C PHE A 52 -0.25 0.76 13.21
N VAL A 53 -0.99 -0.31 12.93
CA VAL A 53 -1.09 -1.51 13.76
C VAL A 53 -0.19 -2.59 13.17
N SER A 54 0.60 -3.22 14.01
CA SER A 54 1.53 -4.28 13.61
C SER A 54 2.01 -5.06 14.83
N ARG A 55 2.79 -6.12 14.60
CA ARG A 55 3.59 -6.76 15.62
C ARG A 55 5.07 -6.56 15.29
N LEU A 56 5.81 -5.94 16.21
CA LEU A 56 7.22 -5.59 16.04
C LEU A 56 8.08 -6.18 17.16
N THR A 57 9.38 -6.34 16.87
CA THR A 57 10.35 -6.79 17.86
C THR A 57 10.70 -5.70 18.87
N ASP A 58 10.75 -6.03 20.16
CA ASP A 58 11.26 -5.14 21.21
C ASP A 58 12.80 -5.11 21.22
N ASN A 59 13.37 -4.62 20.15
CA ASN A 59 14.80 -4.43 19.97
C ASN A 59 15.07 -3.16 19.14
N PRO A 60 16.34 -2.78 18.90
CA PRO A 60 16.66 -1.57 18.15
C PRO A 60 16.04 -1.51 16.72
N LEU A 61 15.86 -2.66 16.03
CA LEU A 61 15.26 -2.67 14.69
C LEU A 61 13.75 -2.37 14.73
N GLY A 62 13.01 -2.99 15.65
CA GLY A 62 11.58 -2.69 15.82
C GLY A 62 11.35 -1.24 16.26
N ARG A 63 12.21 -0.74 17.17
CA ARG A 63 12.16 0.68 17.58
C ARG A 63 12.50 1.64 16.44
N MET A 64 13.43 1.29 15.56
CA MET A 64 13.75 2.06 14.34
C MET A 64 12.50 2.19 13.45
N ILE A 65 11.77 1.10 13.21
CA ILE A 65 10.53 1.08 12.44
C ILE A 65 9.49 2.02 13.08
N ALA A 66 9.20 1.83 14.37
CA ALA A 66 8.21 2.63 15.07
C ALA A 66 8.59 4.13 15.15
N ASN A 67 9.86 4.44 15.37
CA ASN A 67 10.34 5.83 15.44
C ASN A 67 10.21 6.53 14.09
N LYS A 68 10.49 5.84 12.98
CA LYS A 68 10.31 6.41 11.65
C LYS A 68 8.83 6.71 11.34
N ALA A 69 7.88 5.88 11.80
CA ALA A 69 6.46 6.18 11.70
C ALA A 69 6.07 7.44 12.51
N ARG A 70 6.54 7.51 13.77
CA ARG A 70 6.29 8.66 14.66
C ARG A 70 6.88 9.97 14.13
N GLU A 71 8.04 9.93 13.48
CA GLU A 71 8.66 11.08 12.81
C GLU A 71 7.69 11.73 11.82
N HIS A 72 6.82 10.93 11.20
CA HIS A 72 5.80 11.39 10.27
C HIS A 72 4.43 11.63 10.90
N GLY A 73 4.31 11.57 12.23
CA GLY A 73 3.06 11.81 12.95
C GLY A 73 2.09 10.63 12.98
N VAL A 74 2.54 9.43 12.60
CA VAL A 74 1.72 8.21 12.67
C VAL A 74 1.62 7.72 14.11
N ASP A 75 0.41 7.45 14.60
CA ASP A 75 0.20 6.80 15.89
C ASP A 75 0.66 5.34 15.84
N THR A 76 1.50 4.96 16.80
CA THR A 76 2.07 3.61 16.93
C THR A 76 1.71 2.97 18.29
N SER A 77 0.71 3.50 19.00
CA SER A 77 0.33 3.03 20.33
C SER A 77 -0.25 1.61 20.33
N HIS A 78 -0.76 1.17 19.19
CA HIS A 78 -1.38 -0.15 19.00
C HIS A 78 -0.42 -1.22 18.45
N ILE A 79 0.89 -0.96 18.45
CA ILE A 79 1.90 -1.97 18.07
C ILE A 79 2.02 -3.01 19.18
N VAL A 80 1.89 -4.29 18.80
CA VAL A 80 2.16 -5.44 19.66
C VAL A 80 3.66 -5.71 19.68
N TRP A 81 4.29 -5.62 20.84
CA TRP A 81 5.73 -5.81 21.00
C TRP A 81 6.08 -7.24 21.43
N THR A 82 7.13 -7.82 20.84
CA THR A 82 7.63 -9.16 21.17
C THR A 82 9.14 -9.17 21.33
N LYS A 83 9.64 -10.01 22.25
CA LYS A 83 11.08 -10.25 22.46
C LYS A 83 11.59 -11.51 21.75
N GLU A 84 10.69 -12.33 21.25
CA GLU A 84 10.98 -13.68 20.76
C GLU A 84 11.14 -13.78 19.24
N ASP A 85 10.65 -12.77 18.51
CA ASP A 85 10.63 -12.79 17.05
C ASP A 85 11.71 -11.90 16.43
N ARG A 86 11.76 -11.88 15.11
CA ARG A 86 12.69 -11.07 14.33
C ARG A 86 11.97 -9.99 13.53
N ALA A 87 12.66 -8.90 13.23
CA ALA A 87 12.23 -7.95 12.23
C ALA A 87 12.41 -8.52 10.82
N GLY A 88 11.45 -8.31 9.93
CA GLY A 88 11.61 -8.58 8.51
C GLY A 88 12.64 -7.62 7.89
N LEU A 89 13.40 -8.13 6.94
CA LEU A 89 14.34 -7.35 6.15
C LEU A 89 14.05 -7.55 4.65
N TYR A 90 14.41 -6.59 3.84
CA TYR A 90 14.50 -6.79 2.41
C TYR A 90 15.61 -5.95 1.79
N PHE A 91 16.17 -6.45 0.70
CA PHE A 91 17.28 -5.85 0.01
C PHE A 91 16.83 -5.45 -1.39
N VAL A 92 17.14 -4.23 -1.81
CA VAL A 92 16.80 -3.72 -3.13
C VAL A 92 18.04 -3.40 -3.90
N GLU A 93 18.27 -4.11 -4.99
CA GLU A 93 19.29 -3.75 -5.99
C GLU A 93 18.64 -3.00 -7.15
N PHE A 94 19.08 -1.80 -7.41
CA PHE A 94 18.68 -1.08 -8.59
C PHE A 94 19.41 -1.56 -9.83
N GLY A 95 18.67 -1.82 -10.88
CA GLY A 95 19.23 -2.19 -12.17
C GLY A 95 19.32 -0.98 -13.11
N ALA A 96 20.18 -1.07 -14.10
CA ALA A 96 20.22 -0.19 -15.27
C ALA A 96 20.21 -1.07 -16.52
N LYS A 97 19.46 -0.68 -17.56
CA LYS A 97 19.32 -1.47 -18.79
C LYS A 97 20.69 -1.97 -19.29
N PRO A 98 20.86 -3.27 -19.59
CA PRO A 98 19.83 -4.32 -19.68
C PRO A 98 19.48 -5.05 -18.38
N ARG A 99 20.11 -4.71 -17.25
CA ARG A 99 19.88 -5.36 -15.95
C ARG A 99 18.61 -4.83 -15.28
N ALA A 100 17.69 -5.73 -14.90
CA ALA A 100 16.52 -5.39 -14.10
C ALA A 100 16.90 -5.08 -12.63
N SER A 101 16.06 -4.29 -11.95
CA SER A 101 16.13 -4.19 -10.49
C SER A 101 15.61 -5.48 -9.84
N SER A 102 16.14 -5.82 -8.66
CA SER A 102 15.77 -7.03 -7.94
C SER A 102 15.45 -6.74 -6.47
N VAL A 103 14.60 -7.59 -5.88
CA VAL A 103 14.29 -7.55 -4.45
C VAL A 103 14.51 -8.93 -3.86
N LEU A 104 15.37 -8.99 -2.84
CA LEU A 104 15.59 -10.17 -2.00
C LEU A 104 14.88 -9.93 -0.66
N TYR A 105 13.98 -10.83 -0.28
CA TYR A 105 13.28 -10.79 1.00
C TYR A 105 13.91 -11.75 2.01
N ASP A 106 14.14 -11.24 3.22
CA ASP A 106 14.46 -12.01 4.42
C ASP A 106 13.39 -11.69 5.48
N ARG A 107 12.16 -12.22 5.28
CA ARG A 107 10.98 -11.90 6.08
C ARG A 107 10.27 -13.10 6.71
N LYS A 108 10.70 -14.32 6.41
CA LYS A 108 10.08 -15.54 6.97
C LYS A 108 10.18 -15.52 8.50
N ASN A 109 9.08 -15.84 9.16
CA ASN A 109 8.95 -15.82 10.62
C ASN A 109 9.27 -14.44 11.22
N SER A 110 8.93 -13.36 10.52
CA SER A 110 8.96 -12.02 11.08
C SER A 110 7.90 -11.87 12.19
N ALA A 111 8.06 -10.89 13.07
CA ALA A 111 7.16 -10.69 14.20
C ALA A 111 5.68 -10.65 13.78
N ILE A 112 5.36 -9.93 12.70
CA ILE A 112 3.98 -9.82 12.22
C ILE A 112 3.46 -11.15 11.65
N SER A 113 4.30 -12.02 11.10
CA SER A 113 3.86 -13.34 10.62
C SER A 113 3.44 -14.28 11.76
N ASN A 114 3.80 -13.96 13.00
CA ASN A 114 3.42 -14.68 14.21
C ASN A 114 2.34 -13.94 15.03
N ILE A 115 1.64 -12.98 14.42
CA ILE A 115 0.49 -12.36 15.06
C ILE A 115 -0.68 -13.34 15.11
N GLU A 116 -1.44 -13.31 16.19
CA GLU A 116 -2.58 -14.20 16.40
C GLU A 116 -3.85 -13.40 16.71
N PRO A 117 -5.04 -13.89 16.38
CA PRO A 117 -6.30 -13.30 16.80
C PRO A 117 -6.33 -13.04 18.31
N GLY A 118 -6.91 -11.92 18.72
CA GLY A 118 -6.97 -11.48 20.11
C GLY A 118 -5.74 -10.77 20.65
N MET A 119 -4.61 -10.72 19.91
CA MET A 119 -3.44 -9.94 20.33
C MET A 119 -3.62 -8.42 20.22
N VAL A 120 -4.54 -7.96 19.36
CA VAL A 120 -4.84 -6.54 19.13
C VAL A 120 -6.20 -6.21 19.75
N ASN A 121 -6.28 -5.14 20.52
CA ASN A 121 -7.56 -4.61 20.98
C ASN A 121 -8.21 -3.77 19.89
N TRP A 122 -8.90 -4.42 18.94
CA TRP A 122 -9.53 -3.78 17.79
C TRP A 122 -10.61 -2.78 18.17
N ASP A 123 -11.32 -2.97 19.28
CA ASP A 123 -12.33 -2.01 19.76
C ASP A 123 -11.67 -0.67 20.12
N ALA A 124 -10.48 -0.69 20.74
CA ALA A 124 -9.72 0.52 21.02
C ALA A 124 -9.11 1.13 19.74
N VAL A 125 -8.64 0.27 18.80
CA VAL A 125 -8.06 0.69 17.53
C VAL A 125 -9.08 1.42 16.65
N PHE A 126 -10.30 0.91 16.54
CA PHE A 126 -11.33 1.46 15.67
C PHE A 126 -12.20 2.54 16.32
N ALA A 127 -11.98 2.85 17.60
CA ALA A 127 -12.71 3.92 18.27
C ALA A 127 -12.52 5.26 17.53
N GLY A 128 -13.57 5.71 16.82
CA GLY A 128 -13.57 6.94 16.03
C GLY A 128 -12.80 6.91 14.70
N ALA A 129 -12.35 5.75 14.26
CA ALA A 129 -11.77 5.58 12.94
C ALA A 129 -12.86 5.70 11.85
N LYS A 130 -12.49 6.25 10.69
CA LYS A 130 -13.37 6.34 9.51
C LYS A 130 -12.99 5.33 8.45
N PHE A 131 -11.70 5.08 8.29
CA PHE A 131 -11.14 4.17 7.30
C PHE A 131 -10.20 3.16 7.94
N TYR A 132 -10.27 1.96 7.42
CA TYR A 132 -9.31 0.89 7.69
C TYR A 132 -8.72 0.40 6.37
N HIS A 133 -7.39 0.29 6.30
CA HIS A 133 -6.70 -0.19 5.11
C HIS A 133 -5.77 -1.36 5.43
N VAL A 134 -5.86 -2.41 4.63
CA VAL A 134 -4.99 -3.59 4.66
C VAL A 134 -4.74 -4.06 3.23
N SER A 135 -3.64 -4.78 3.00
CA SER A 135 -3.35 -5.38 1.69
C SER A 135 -3.37 -6.91 1.74
N GLY A 136 -3.42 -7.54 0.58
CA GLY A 136 -3.28 -8.99 0.44
C GLY A 136 -1.90 -9.53 0.83
N ILE A 137 -0.93 -8.66 1.16
CA ILE A 137 0.37 -9.09 1.69
C ILE A 137 0.21 -9.63 3.11
N THR A 138 -0.52 -8.93 3.97
CA THR A 138 -0.63 -9.28 5.39
C THR A 138 -1.21 -10.68 5.62
N PRO A 139 -2.36 -11.07 5.04
CA PRO A 139 -2.87 -12.44 5.18
C PRO A 139 -1.99 -13.51 4.52
N ALA A 140 -1.14 -13.14 3.54
CA ALA A 140 -0.22 -14.06 2.88
C ALA A 140 1.01 -14.44 3.71
N LEU A 141 1.25 -13.78 4.86
CA LEU A 141 2.43 -14.02 5.69
C LEU A 141 2.37 -15.34 6.46
N SER A 142 1.20 -15.73 6.92
CA SER A 142 0.94 -16.97 7.65
C SER A 142 -0.57 -17.20 7.83
N ALA A 143 -0.96 -18.42 8.24
CA ALA A 143 -2.34 -18.71 8.56
C ALA A 143 -2.87 -17.84 9.72
N SER A 144 -2.08 -17.64 10.78
CA SER A 144 -2.50 -16.80 11.91
C SER A 144 -2.61 -15.31 11.52
N ALA A 145 -1.76 -14.81 10.61
CA ALA A 145 -1.89 -13.47 10.06
C ALA A 145 -3.15 -13.33 9.19
N ALA A 146 -3.53 -14.38 8.44
CA ALA A 146 -4.80 -14.40 7.69
C ALA A 146 -6.01 -14.35 8.64
N ASP A 147 -6.00 -15.16 9.69
CA ASP A 147 -7.07 -15.18 10.71
C ASP A 147 -7.17 -13.83 11.44
N THR A 148 -6.03 -13.23 11.80
CA THR A 148 -5.99 -11.89 12.43
C THR A 148 -6.47 -10.81 11.48
N THR A 149 -6.15 -10.90 10.19
CA THR A 149 -6.66 -9.98 9.17
C THR A 149 -8.18 -10.09 9.07
N LYS A 150 -8.72 -11.31 9.05
CA LYS A 150 -10.17 -11.53 9.04
C LYS A 150 -10.84 -10.94 10.29
N GLU A 151 -10.28 -11.21 11.48
CA GLU A 151 -10.76 -10.62 12.74
C GLU A 151 -10.80 -9.08 12.65
N SER A 152 -9.73 -8.46 12.16
CA SER A 152 -9.65 -7.00 12.04
C SER A 152 -10.71 -6.43 11.10
N LEU A 153 -10.97 -7.11 9.96
CA LEU A 153 -11.99 -6.71 9.00
C LEU A 153 -13.41 -6.81 9.60
N GLN A 154 -13.69 -7.89 10.33
CA GLN A 154 -14.96 -8.07 11.05
C GLN A 154 -15.17 -6.97 12.07
N LYS A 155 -14.16 -6.68 12.88
CA LYS A 155 -14.19 -5.63 13.89
C LYS A 155 -14.34 -4.23 13.26
N ALA A 156 -13.69 -3.95 12.14
CA ALA A 156 -13.87 -2.70 11.43
C ALA A 156 -15.35 -2.52 10.98
N LYS A 157 -15.98 -3.58 10.47
CA LYS A 157 -17.40 -3.53 10.08
C LYS A 157 -18.33 -3.37 11.29
N GLU A 158 -18.05 -4.03 12.42
CA GLU A 158 -18.81 -3.84 13.68
C GLU A 158 -18.79 -2.38 14.15
N HIS A 159 -17.68 -1.68 13.94
CA HIS A 159 -17.50 -0.26 14.28
C HIS A 159 -17.98 0.71 13.18
N GLY A 160 -18.53 0.22 12.07
CA GLY A 160 -18.99 1.07 10.96
C GLY A 160 -17.87 1.76 10.19
N VAL A 161 -16.63 1.23 10.28
CA VAL A 161 -15.45 1.74 9.57
C VAL A 161 -15.50 1.33 8.11
N THR A 162 -15.20 2.24 7.19
CA THR A 162 -15.06 1.94 5.77
C THR A 162 -13.76 1.16 5.52
N VAL A 163 -13.90 -0.04 5.00
CA VAL A 163 -12.77 -0.96 4.76
C VAL A 163 -12.24 -0.81 3.34
N SER A 164 -10.95 -0.54 3.22
CA SER A 164 -10.19 -0.52 1.96
C SER A 164 -9.19 -1.67 1.92
N VAL A 165 -9.18 -2.43 0.84
CA VAL A 165 -8.23 -3.50 0.62
C VAL A 165 -7.49 -3.28 -0.69
N ASP A 166 -6.16 -3.30 -0.66
CA ASP A 166 -5.31 -3.43 -1.85
C ASP A 166 -5.03 -4.92 -2.09
N LEU A 167 -5.45 -5.45 -3.23
CA LEU A 167 -5.31 -6.87 -3.55
C LEU A 167 -3.86 -7.34 -3.56
N ASN A 168 -2.96 -6.56 -4.08
CA ASN A 168 -1.50 -6.60 -3.92
C ASN A 168 -0.89 -8.01 -3.91
N TYR A 169 -1.25 -8.83 -4.89
CA TYR A 169 -0.84 -10.22 -4.97
C TYR A 169 0.69 -10.39 -5.05
N ARG A 170 1.22 -11.34 -4.31
CA ARG A 170 2.66 -11.64 -4.24
C ARG A 170 2.91 -13.14 -4.42
N ALA A 171 3.25 -13.56 -5.64
CA ALA A 171 3.54 -14.96 -5.98
C ALA A 171 4.69 -15.60 -5.16
N LYS A 172 5.53 -14.80 -4.49
CA LYS A 172 6.57 -15.30 -3.57
C LYS A 172 6.06 -15.65 -2.19
N LEU A 173 4.82 -15.28 -1.84
CA LEU A 173 4.23 -15.56 -0.52
C LEU A 173 3.24 -16.72 -0.56
N TRP A 174 2.41 -16.80 -1.59
CA TRP A 174 1.36 -17.81 -1.74
C TRP A 174 1.04 -18.11 -3.20
N SER A 175 0.38 -19.22 -3.46
CA SER A 175 -0.12 -19.58 -4.78
C SER A 175 -1.36 -18.75 -5.15
N GLU A 176 -1.74 -18.79 -6.42
CA GLU A 176 -2.97 -18.11 -6.88
C GLU A 176 -4.22 -18.74 -6.25
N GLU A 177 -4.22 -20.06 -6.01
CA GLU A 177 -5.33 -20.78 -5.38
C GLU A 177 -5.49 -20.39 -3.91
N GLU A 178 -4.38 -20.33 -3.15
CA GLU A 178 -4.38 -19.86 -1.76
C GLU A 178 -4.85 -18.42 -1.66
N ALA A 179 -4.33 -17.56 -2.53
CA ALA A 179 -4.74 -16.16 -2.62
C ALA A 179 -6.24 -16.03 -2.95
N GLN A 180 -6.74 -16.80 -3.92
CA GLN A 180 -8.15 -16.79 -4.30
C GLN A 180 -9.05 -17.20 -3.14
N ALA A 181 -8.72 -18.29 -2.46
CA ALA A 181 -9.52 -18.79 -1.34
C ALA A 181 -9.61 -17.74 -0.21
N CYS A 182 -8.45 -17.26 0.27
CA CYS A 182 -8.38 -16.30 1.35
C CYS A 182 -9.00 -14.96 0.97
N MET A 183 -8.59 -14.36 -0.16
CA MET A 183 -9.06 -13.04 -0.53
C MET A 183 -10.56 -13.04 -0.89
N THR A 184 -11.11 -14.12 -1.48
CA THR A 184 -12.56 -14.20 -1.71
C THR A 184 -13.35 -14.13 -0.41
N GLU A 185 -12.85 -14.72 0.66
CA GLU A 185 -13.46 -14.62 1.99
C GLU A 185 -13.35 -13.20 2.56
N LEU A 186 -12.17 -12.58 2.46
CA LEU A 186 -11.93 -11.24 3.00
C LEU A 186 -12.72 -10.14 2.27
N MET A 187 -13.00 -10.34 0.97
CA MET A 187 -13.79 -9.37 0.16
C MET A 187 -15.21 -9.16 0.69
N GLN A 188 -15.77 -10.09 1.46
CA GLN A 188 -17.10 -9.93 2.08
C GLN A 188 -17.17 -8.75 3.07
N TYR A 189 -16.03 -8.33 3.60
CA TYR A 189 -15.91 -7.22 4.55
C TYR A 189 -15.39 -5.92 3.92
N THR A 190 -15.11 -5.93 2.60
CA THR A 190 -14.44 -4.85 1.89
C THR A 190 -15.43 -3.91 1.23
N ASP A 191 -15.27 -2.61 1.45
CA ASP A 191 -16.06 -1.55 0.80
C ASP A 191 -15.34 -0.99 -0.43
N ILE A 192 -14.02 -0.82 -0.35
CA ILE A 192 -13.18 -0.25 -1.39
C ILE A 192 -12.11 -1.27 -1.79
N LEU A 193 -12.15 -1.74 -3.03
CA LEU A 193 -11.07 -2.55 -3.59
C LEU A 193 -10.12 -1.66 -4.38
N ILE A 194 -8.83 -1.77 -4.09
CA ILE A 194 -7.74 -1.23 -4.90
C ILE A 194 -7.00 -2.43 -5.51
N THR A 195 -6.73 -2.38 -6.82
CA THR A 195 -6.11 -3.53 -7.51
C THR A 195 -5.44 -3.11 -8.81
N THR A 196 -4.82 -4.07 -9.47
CA THR A 196 -4.40 -4.03 -10.88
C THR A 196 -5.22 -5.04 -11.67
N GLU A 197 -5.24 -4.90 -13.01
CA GLU A 197 -5.86 -5.91 -13.87
C GLU A 197 -5.18 -7.27 -13.70
N GLU A 198 -3.84 -7.28 -13.66
CA GLU A 198 -3.03 -8.49 -13.48
C GLU A 198 -3.34 -9.22 -12.16
N ASP A 199 -3.42 -8.49 -11.04
CA ASP A 199 -3.77 -9.10 -9.74
C ASP A 199 -5.21 -9.62 -9.74
N THR A 200 -6.13 -8.91 -10.37
CA THR A 200 -7.53 -9.31 -10.50
C THR A 200 -7.67 -10.60 -11.30
N GLU A 201 -6.96 -10.72 -12.43
CA GLU A 201 -6.94 -11.93 -13.22
C GLU A 201 -6.32 -13.10 -12.45
N ARG A 202 -5.17 -12.89 -11.83
CA ARG A 202 -4.47 -13.94 -11.09
C ARG A 202 -5.26 -14.47 -9.90
N VAL A 203 -5.84 -13.58 -9.10
CA VAL A 203 -6.52 -13.97 -7.84
C VAL A 203 -7.97 -14.37 -8.08
N PHE A 204 -8.74 -13.55 -8.81
CA PHE A 204 -10.18 -13.79 -8.95
C PHE A 204 -10.58 -14.45 -10.26
N LYS A 205 -9.62 -14.61 -11.20
CA LYS A 205 -9.86 -15.13 -12.55
C LYS A 205 -10.89 -14.27 -13.30
N ILE A 206 -10.91 -12.96 -13.01
CA ILE A 206 -11.78 -11.98 -13.66
C ILE A 206 -10.97 -11.20 -14.68
N THR A 207 -11.43 -11.26 -15.92
CA THR A 207 -10.87 -10.52 -17.08
C THR A 207 -11.98 -9.76 -17.78
N GLY A 208 -11.63 -8.79 -18.62
CA GLY A 208 -12.57 -8.01 -19.43
C GLY A 208 -11.95 -7.50 -20.72
N GLN A 209 -12.78 -6.92 -21.59
CA GLN A 209 -12.30 -6.28 -22.82
C GLN A 209 -11.59 -4.95 -22.54
N ASN A 210 -11.88 -4.37 -21.37
CA ASN A 210 -11.27 -3.13 -20.86
C ASN A 210 -11.39 -3.08 -19.34
N TYR A 211 -10.72 -2.12 -18.73
CA TYR A 211 -10.68 -1.94 -17.26
C TYR A 211 -12.05 -1.61 -16.65
N GLU A 212 -12.94 -0.93 -17.41
CA GLU A 212 -14.30 -0.65 -16.95
C GLU A 212 -15.10 -1.94 -16.77
N GLU A 213 -15.02 -2.86 -17.74
CA GLU A 213 -15.70 -4.15 -17.63
C GLU A 213 -15.17 -4.97 -16.44
N VAL A 214 -13.86 -4.97 -16.23
CA VAL A 214 -13.23 -5.63 -15.08
C VAL A 214 -13.74 -5.03 -13.77
N ALA A 215 -13.77 -3.71 -13.65
CA ALA A 215 -14.28 -3.03 -12.45
C ALA A 215 -15.76 -3.34 -12.17
N ARG A 216 -16.60 -3.39 -13.23
CA ARG A 216 -18.02 -3.76 -13.10
C ARG A 216 -18.19 -5.21 -12.66
N LYS A 217 -17.46 -6.16 -13.25
CA LYS A 217 -17.48 -7.57 -12.84
C LYS A 217 -17.07 -7.78 -11.39
N LEU A 218 -16.05 -7.05 -10.91
CA LEU A 218 -15.62 -7.07 -9.52
C LEU A 218 -16.71 -6.56 -8.59
N ARG A 219 -17.29 -5.39 -8.89
CA ARG A 219 -18.41 -4.83 -8.11
C ARG A 219 -19.61 -5.79 -8.08
N ASP A 220 -19.98 -6.34 -9.23
CA ASP A 220 -21.19 -7.20 -9.35
C ASP A 220 -20.98 -8.53 -8.60
N ARG A 221 -19.74 -9.02 -8.52
CA ARG A 221 -19.42 -10.25 -7.77
C ARG A 221 -19.36 -10.05 -6.26
N PHE A 222 -18.80 -8.93 -5.79
CA PHE A 222 -18.48 -8.75 -4.38
C PHE A 222 -19.26 -7.61 -3.70
N GLY A 223 -19.95 -6.75 -4.44
CA GLY A 223 -20.76 -5.68 -3.88
C GLY A 223 -19.99 -4.45 -3.40
N PHE A 224 -18.77 -4.22 -3.91
CA PHE A 224 -17.96 -3.07 -3.49
C PHE A 224 -18.63 -1.73 -3.74
N THR A 225 -18.47 -0.80 -2.81
CA THR A 225 -18.84 0.61 -2.95
C THR A 225 -17.98 1.30 -4.01
N ALA A 226 -16.67 1.01 -4.01
CA ALA A 226 -15.74 1.52 -5.01
C ALA A 226 -14.74 0.45 -5.43
N VAL A 227 -14.38 0.47 -6.74
CA VAL A 227 -13.31 -0.35 -7.30
C VAL A 227 -12.32 0.56 -8.01
N ALA A 228 -11.11 0.65 -7.49
CA ALA A 228 -10.00 1.41 -8.07
C ALA A 228 -9.03 0.46 -8.78
N ILE A 229 -8.77 0.68 -10.06
CA ILE A 229 -7.79 -0.08 -10.85
C ILE A 229 -6.66 0.87 -11.25
N THR A 230 -5.46 0.62 -10.73
CA THR A 230 -4.25 1.35 -11.14
C THR A 230 -3.74 0.78 -12.47
N LEU A 231 -3.39 1.68 -13.37
CA LEU A 231 -2.98 1.39 -14.73
C LEU A 231 -1.51 1.73 -14.93
N ARG A 232 -0.75 0.74 -15.39
CA ARG A 232 0.68 0.90 -15.64
C ARG A 232 1.04 0.36 -17.00
N GLU A 233 1.54 1.24 -17.86
CA GLU A 233 2.16 0.87 -19.10
C GLU A 233 3.68 1.04 -19.00
N THR A 234 4.43 -0.07 -19.11
CA THR A 234 5.89 -0.05 -18.95
C THR A 234 6.55 0.32 -20.27
N MET A 235 7.09 1.52 -20.36
CA MET A 235 7.83 2.00 -21.54
C MET A 235 9.30 1.56 -21.49
N SER A 236 9.90 1.53 -20.30
CA SER A 236 11.27 1.05 -20.06
C SER A 236 11.46 0.71 -18.57
N VAL A 237 12.67 0.26 -18.19
CA VAL A 237 13.02 0.02 -16.76
C VAL A 237 12.82 1.29 -15.91
N TRP A 238 12.99 2.48 -16.52
CA TRP A 238 13.00 3.78 -15.84
C TRP A 238 11.85 4.71 -16.26
N ARG A 239 10.94 4.26 -17.13
CA ARG A 239 9.80 5.06 -17.60
C ARG A 239 8.54 4.23 -17.66
N ASN A 240 7.49 4.73 -17.04
CA ASN A 240 6.15 4.18 -17.10
C ASN A 240 5.15 5.30 -17.42
N ASN A 241 4.06 4.94 -18.08
CA ASN A 241 2.82 5.69 -18.02
C ASN A 241 2.02 5.22 -16.81
N TRP A 242 1.53 6.16 -16.02
CA TRP A 242 0.84 5.91 -14.76
C TRP A 242 -0.51 6.61 -14.72
N SER A 243 -1.58 5.86 -14.46
CA SER A 243 -2.95 6.35 -14.37
C SER A 243 -3.79 5.47 -13.45
N ALA A 244 -5.09 5.75 -13.31
CA ALA A 244 -6.08 4.88 -12.68
C ALA A 244 -7.50 5.20 -13.16
N ILE A 245 -8.39 4.21 -12.98
CA ILE A 245 -9.83 4.40 -13.04
C ILE A 245 -10.46 4.00 -11.70
N VAL A 246 -11.61 4.57 -11.40
CA VAL A 246 -12.44 4.19 -10.25
C VAL A 246 -13.89 4.02 -10.69
N LEU A 247 -14.46 2.86 -10.41
CA LEU A 247 -15.90 2.65 -10.50
C LEU A 247 -16.51 3.01 -9.14
N TYR A 248 -17.40 4.01 -9.13
CA TYR A 248 -18.14 4.43 -7.95
C TYR A 248 -19.55 4.88 -8.35
N ASP A 249 -20.56 4.48 -7.60
CA ASP A 249 -21.98 4.80 -7.89
C ASP A 249 -22.37 4.56 -9.36
N GLY A 250 -21.92 3.42 -9.92
CA GLY A 250 -22.18 3.00 -11.30
C GLY A 250 -21.43 3.80 -12.39
N LYS A 251 -20.65 4.81 -12.02
CA LYS A 251 -19.91 5.69 -12.95
C LYS A 251 -18.40 5.38 -12.90
N ILE A 252 -17.76 5.57 -14.04
CA ILE A 252 -16.28 5.50 -14.14
C ILE A 252 -15.71 6.92 -13.99
N HIS A 253 -14.80 7.06 -13.06
CA HIS A 253 -14.00 8.24 -12.81
C HIS A 253 -12.56 7.94 -13.25
N THR A 254 -11.92 8.87 -13.94
CA THR A 254 -10.59 8.65 -14.53
C THR A 254 -9.61 9.74 -14.12
N ALA A 255 -8.33 9.39 -14.04
CA ALA A 255 -7.25 10.36 -13.89
C ALA A 255 -6.50 10.55 -15.22
N PRO A 256 -5.82 11.70 -15.40
CA PRO A 256 -4.85 11.85 -16.48
C PRO A 256 -3.75 10.80 -16.39
N THR A 257 -3.15 10.48 -17.54
CA THR A 257 -1.96 9.64 -17.59
C THR A 257 -0.72 10.51 -17.43
N TYR A 258 0.13 10.17 -16.46
CA TYR A 258 1.43 10.83 -16.28
C TYR A 258 2.55 9.91 -16.77
N GLU A 259 3.42 10.44 -17.63
CA GLU A 259 4.70 9.81 -17.90
C GLU A 259 5.60 10.05 -16.68
N VAL A 260 6.11 8.97 -16.07
CA VAL A 260 6.95 9.04 -14.89
C VAL A 260 8.35 8.52 -15.17
N GLU A 261 9.36 9.29 -14.79
CA GLU A 261 10.74 8.83 -14.66
C GLU A 261 10.93 8.18 -13.29
N ILE A 262 11.38 6.93 -13.28
CA ILE A 262 11.42 6.14 -12.07
C ILE A 262 12.79 6.24 -11.42
N VAL A 263 12.87 6.92 -10.29
CA VAL A 263 14.01 6.84 -9.35
C VAL A 263 13.83 5.64 -8.43
N ASP A 264 12.62 5.47 -7.89
CA ASP A 264 12.24 4.32 -7.07
C ASP A 264 10.75 4.05 -7.19
N ARG A 265 10.39 2.84 -7.63
CA ARG A 265 8.98 2.46 -7.82
C ARG A 265 8.31 1.92 -6.56
N VAL A 266 9.09 1.51 -5.55
CA VAL A 266 8.55 0.93 -4.32
C VAL A 266 7.75 2.00 -3.57
N GLY A 267 6.54 1.65 -3.12
CA GLY A 267 5.63 2.59 -2.47
C GLY A 267 4.75 3.43 -3.41
N GLY A 268 4.86 3.24 -4.76
CA GLY A 268 4.00 3.93 -5.72
C GLY A 268 2.52 3.56 -5.55
N GLY A 269 2.19 2.26 -5.48
CA GLY A 269 0.83 1.78 -5.19
C GLY A 269 0.29 2.27 -3.85
N ASP A 270 1.12 2.16 -2.80
CA ASP A 270 0.77 2.60 -1.45
C ASP A 270 0.46 4.12 -1.42
N SER A 271 1.22 4.90 -2.20
CA SER A 271 1.00 6.34 -2.36
C SER A 271 -0.31 6.64 -3.10
N PHE A 272 -0.68 5.82 -4.09
CA PHE A 272 -1.99 5.91 -4.72
C PHE A 272 -3.09 5.63 -3.70
N SER A 273 -2.99 4.54 -2.94
CA SER A 273 -3.97 4.15 -1.93
C SER A 273 -4.18 5.26 -0.89
N ALA A 274 -3.10 5.85 -0.36
CA ALA A 274 -3.17 6.95 0.60
C ALA A 274 -3.80 8.21 -0.01
N GLY A 275 -3.35 8.62 -1.20
CA GLY A 275 -3.87 9.79 -1.90
C GLY A 275 -5.33 9.64 -2.31
N PHE A 276 -5.73 8.45 -2.74
CA PHE A 276 -7.11 8.13 -3.08
C PHE A 276 -8.00 8.20 -1.84
N LEU A 277 -7.63 7.53 -0.74
CA LEU A 277 -8.39 7.56 0.52
C LEU A 277 -8.50 8.97 1.10
N TYR A 278 -7.42 9.75 1.02
CA TYR A 278 -7.43 11.17 1.42
C TYR A 278 -8.47 11.99 0.61
N GLY A 279 -8.53 11.80 -0.69
CA GLY A 279 -9.51 12.47 -1.55
C GLY A 279 -10.93 11.93 -1.34
N PHE A 280 -11.08 10.62 -1.20
CA PHE A 280 -12.36 9.93 -0.97
C PHE A 280 -13.02 10.39 0.34
N ALA A 281 -12.22 10.63 1.38
CA ALA A 281 -12.68 11.17 2.66
C ALA A 281 -13.33 12.56 2.56
N LYS A 282 -13.10 13.28 1.45
CA LYS A 282 -13.72 14.60 1.17
C LYS A 282 -15.05 14.49 0.43
N GLY A 283 -15.46 13.28 0.03
CA GLY A 283 -16.70 13.05 -0.72
C GLY A 283 -16.61 13.40 -2.21
N ASP A 284 -15.40 13.60 -2.75
CA ASP A 284 -15.18 13.93 -4.17
C ASP A 284 -14.30 12.84 -4.81
N VAL A 285 -14.94 11.92 -5.54
CA VAL A 285 -14.27 10.77 -6.15
C VAL A 285 -13.44 11.17 -7.38
N ASP A 286 -13.87 12.17 -8.14
CA ASP A 286 -13.06 12.71 -9.26
C ASP A 286 -11.75 13.32 -8.74
N TYR A 287 -11.84 14.10 -7.67
CA TYR A 287 -10.65 14.60 -6.99
C TYR A 287 -9.81 13.44 -6.44
N ALA A 288 -10.44 12.45 -5.80
CA ALA A 288 -9.74 11.32 -5.18
C ALA A 288 -8.88 10.54 -6.17
N VAL A 289 -9.43 10.15 -7.33
CA VAL A 289 -8.67 9.38 -8.34
C VAL A 289 -7.55 10.23 -8.96
N ARG A 290 -7.81 11.49 -9.30
CA ARG A 290 -6.82 12.40 -9.88
C ARG A 290 -5.70 12.72 -8.90
N PHE A 291 -6.04 12.99 -7.63
CA PHE A 291 -5.07 13.27 -6.59
C PHE A 291 -4.22 12.03 -6.26
N GLY A 292 -4.85 10.86 -6.12
CA GLY A 292 -4.14 9.60 -5.88
C GLY A 292 -3.10 9.30 -6.96
N VAL A 293 -3.46 9.46 -8.23
CA VAL A 293 -2.53 9.26 -9.36
C VAL A 293 -1.41 10.30 -9.36
N ALA A 294 -1.71 11.58 -9.18
CA ALA A 294 -0.69 12.64 -9.14
C ALA A 294 0.29 12.45 -7.97
N TYR A 295 -0.23 12.14 -6.78
CA TYR A 295 0.59 11.89 -5.59
C TYR A 295 1.48 10.66 -5.76
N SER A 296 0.95 9.59 -6.35
CA SER A 296 1.71 8.39 -6.70
C SER A 296 2.74 8.64 -7.79
N ALA A 297 2.42 9.43 -8.82
CA ALA A 297 3.36 9.80 -9.87
C ALA A 297 4.59 10.51 -9.30
N LEU A 298 4.40 11.46 -8.38
CA LEU A 298 5.49 12.15 -7.67
C LEU A 298 6.35 11.17 -6.87
N LYS A 299 5.76 10.15 -6.24
CA LYS A 299 6.51 9.14 -5.49
C LYS A 299 7.56 8.44 -6.35
N HIS A 300 7.28 8.17 -7.61
CA HIS A 300 8.24 7.49 -8.49
C HIS A 300 9.56 8.25 -8.65
N SER A 301 9.57 9.56 -8.48
CA SER A 301 10.76 10.41 -8.54
C SER A 301 11.54 10.51 -7.21
N ILE A 302 11.07 9.85 -6.15
CA ILE A 302 11.59 9.98 -4.78
C ILE A 302 12.22 8.66 -4.34
N PRO A 303 13.50 8.63 -3.87
CA PRO A 303 14.15 7.42 -3.38
C PRO A 303 13.53 6.89 -2.08
N GLY A 304 13.39 5.59 -1.96
CA GLY A 304 12.82 4.91 -0.78
C GLY A 304 11.33 4.65 -0.94
N ASP A 305 10.73 4.01 0.05
CA ASP A 305 9.34 3.56 0.01
C ASP A 305 8.35 4.68 0.32
N LEU A 306 8.75 5.60 1.20
CA LEU A 306 7.90 6.67 1.69
C LEU A 306 7.74 7.78 0.64
N ASN A 307 6.54 8.29 0.53
CA ASN A 307 6.26 9.44 -0.31
C ASN A 307 6.58 10.75 0.46
N TRP A 308 7.58 11.48 -0.02
CA TRP A 308 7.99 12.76 0.55
C TRP A 308 7.32 13.96 -0.13
N ALA A 309 6.57 13.74 -1.22
CA ALA A 309 5.84 14.80 -1.89
C ALA A 309 4.82 15.43 -0.94
N THR A 310 4.59 16.72 -1.13
CA THR A 310 3.59 17.48 -0.39
C THR A 310 2.24 17.44 -1.12
N LYS A 311 1.17 17.75 -0.39
CA LYS A 311 -0.15 17.96 -0.98
C LYS A 311 -0.12 19.05 -2.06
N ALA A 312 0.60 20.14 -1.81
CA ALA A 312 0.70 21.27 -2.75
C ALA A 312 1.36 20.87 -4.07
N GLU A 313 2.40 20.01 -4.04
CA GLU A 313 3.04 19.48 -5.24
C GLU A 313 2.08 18.59 -6.04
N ALA A 314 1.32 17.71 -5.37
CA ALA A 314 0.33 16.87 -6.04
C ALA A 314 -0.80 17.71 -6.67
N GLU A 315 -1.32 18.71 -5.98
CA GLU A 315 -2.33 19.63 -6.52
C GLU A 315 -1.78 20.48 -7.66
N ALA A 316 -0.51 20.87 -7.61
CA ALA A 316 0.15 21.59 -8.70
C ALA A 316 0.31 20.71 -9.95
N LEU A 317 0.71 19.43 -9.76
CA LEU A 317 0.80 18.46 -10.84
C LEU A 317 -0.57 18.22 -11.51
N MET A 318 -1.64 18.09 -10.71
CA MET A 318 -3.01 17.97 -11.24
C MET A 318 -3.41 19.14 -12.13
N LYS A 319 -2.98 20.38 -11.79
CA LYS A 319 -3.31 21.59 -12.54
C LYS A 319 -2.47 21.76 -13.80
N SER A 320 -1.23 21.28 -13.78
CA SER A 320 -0.27 21.45 -14.88
C SER A 320 -0.42 20.43 -16.00
N GLU A 321 -1.28 19.42 -15.81
CA GLU A 321 -1.43 18.29 -16.74
C GLU A 321 -0.07 17.66 -17.15
N GLY A 322 0.91 17.68 -16.24
CA GLY A 322 2.24 17.12 -16.47
C GLY A 322 3.30 18.09 -17.01
N ASN A 323 2.97 19.36 -17.24
CA ASN A 323 3.95 20.38 -17.65
C ASN A 323 4.79 20.84 -16.44
N LEU A 324 5.98 20.24 -16.29
CA LEU A 324 6.91 20.53 -15.21
C LEU A 324 7.78 21.76 -15.56
N ARG A 325 7.65 22.84 -14.79
CA ARG A 325 8.59 23.98 -14.78
C ARG A 325 9.26 24.06 -13.42
N ILE A 326 10.50 24.59 -13.39
CA ILE A 326 11.18 24.89 -12.12
C ILE A 326 10.31 25.83 -11.30
N VAL A 327 9.89 25.37 -10.13
CA VAL A 327 9.20 26.20 -9.13
C VAL A 327 10.28 27.04 -8.42
N ARG A 328 10.21 28.35 -8.56
CA ARG A 328 11.11 29.34 -7.89
C ARG A 328 10.41 29.95 -6.71
#